data_8ece3e836dcb8f6447c22c9a2edb2349
#
_entry.id   8ece3e836dcb8f6447c22c9a2edb2349
#
_cell.length_a   1.000
_cell.length_b   1.000
_cell.length_c   1.000
_cell.angle_alpha   90.00
_cell.angle_beta   90.00
_cell.angle_gamma   90.00
#
_symmetry.space_group_name_H-M   'P 1'
#
loop_
_entity.id
_entity.type
_entity.pdbx_description
1 polymer ?
#
loop_
_entity_poly.entity_id
_entity_poly.type
_entity_poly.pdbx_seq_one_letter_code
_entity_poly.pdbx_strand_id
1 'polypeptide(L)'
;MSKLGHLVTHVVAKRKLAPDRQQGSVAQSVRTYIDARPVVRDALAMGIVNLSALTRRIRDETGLGTEEAVLVACRRYTPKNANADYQAGIRKVLDKSKLEVRTRVATLTLQPSSRTFARLEKTMNALQGRSHPIHVLHGSESITIITDESLLAEMKATLGNDDVLKESKGLVELNIRSPESVEDVPGVLAFLASTMAGRGINFLEVVSCYKDNIFIIEEADLFQAFQVLNGLIRA
;
A
#
# COMPACT_ATOMS: atom_id res chain seq x y z
N MET A 1 22.81 -18.77 -41.04
CA MET A 1 21.52 -19.47 -40.94
C MET A 1 21.18 -19.46 -39.47
N SER A 2 20.20 -18.94 -38.98
CA SER A 2 18.83 -18.49 -39.09
C SER A 2 18.44 -18.00 -37.71
N LYS A 3 18.15 -16.71 -37.53
CA LYS A 3 16.86 -16.08 -37.25
C LYS A 3 15.98 -16.83 -36.23
N LEU A 4 15.69 -16.20 -35.07
CA LEU A 4 14.35 -15.62 -34.84
C LEU A 4 14.31 -14.91 -33.49
N GLY A 5 14.21 -13.60 -33.52
CA GLY A 5 13.74 -12.80 -32.40
C GLY A 5 12.25 -13.02 -32.20
N HIS A 6 11.81 -13.12 -30.97
CA HIS A 6 10.40 -12.98 -30.65
C HIS A 6 10.22 -11.77 -29.75
N LEU A 7 9.74 -10.73 -30.39
CA LEU A 7 9.14 -9.54 -29.78
C LEU A 7 7.88 -9.99 -29.02
N VAL A 8 7.88 -9.96 -27.72
CA VAL A 8 6.66 -10.14 -26.94
C VAL A 8 6.01 -8.77 -26.77
N THR A 9 5.13 -8.48 -27.71
CA THR A 9 4.22 -7.32 -27.60
C THR A 9 3.13 -7.66 -26.59
N HIS A 10 3.19 -7.12 -25.38
CA HIS A 10 2.09 -7.17 -24.46
C HIS A 10 0.94 -6.31 -24.97
N VAL A 11 0.02 -6.94 -25.68
CA VAL A 11 -1.30 -6.38 -25.94
C VAL A 11 -2.10 -6.49 -24.64
N VAL A 12 -2.25 -5.37 -23.96
CA VAL A 12 -3.25 -5.24 -22.89
C VAL A 12 -4.62 -5.31 -23.54
N ALA A 13 -5.18 -6.51 -23.63
CA ALA A 13 -6.55 -6.71 -24.04
C ALA A 13 -7.48 -6.00 -23.04
N LYS A 14 -8.14 -4.93 -23.49
CA LYS A 14 -9.29 -4.37 -22.80
C LYS A 14 -10.36 -5.46 -22.67
N ARG A 15 -10.37 -6.16 -21.55
CA ARG A 15 -11.43 -7.08 -21.21
C ARG A 15 -12.70 -6.25 -21.01
N LYS A 16 -13.54 -6.17 -22.03
CA LYS A 16 -14.94 -5.80 -21.88
C LYS A 16 -15.56 -6.87 -20.98
N LEU A 17 -15.79 -6.52 -19.72
CA LEU A 17 -16.67 -7.31 -18.85
C LEU A 17 -18.02 -7.36 -19.55
N ALA A 18 -18.41 -8.54 -19.99
CA ALA A 18 -19.78 -8.79 -20.44
C ALA A 18 -20.76 -8.43 -19.32
N PRO A 19 -21.90 -7.80 -19.61
CA PRO A 19 -22.86 -7.46 -18.59
C PRO A 19 -23.47 -8.75 -18.04
N ASP A 20 -23.10 -9.08 -16.81
CA ASP A 20 -23.80 -10.10 -16.04
C ASP A 20 -25.22 -9.57 -15.77
N ARG A 21 -26.21 -10.22 -16.37
CA ARG A 21 -27.64 -9.88 -16.27
C ARG A 21 -28.20 -10.33 -14.91
N GLN A 22 -27.69 -9.80 -13.83
CA GLN A 22 -28.43 -9.70 -12.58
C GLN A 22 -29.01 -8.29 -12.53
N GLN A 23 -30.32 -8.17 -12.78
CA GLN A 23 -31.08 -6.93 -12.80
C GLN A 23 -31.20 -6.34 -11.38
N GLY A 24 -30.10 -5.82 -10.86
CA GLY A 24 -30.14 -4.85 -9.77
C GLY A 24 -30.73 -3.53 -10.29
N SER A 25 -31.54 -2.87 -9.49
CA SER A 25 -32.05 -1.53 -9.86
C SER A 25 -30.89 -0.59 -10.19
N VAL A 26 -31.14 0.41 -11.08
CA VAL A 26 -30.13 1.45 -11.40
C VAL A 26 -29.50 2.02 -10.12
N ALA A 27 -30.32 2.22 -9.08
CA ALA A 27 -29.86 2.70 -7.78
C ALA A 27 -28.87 1.74 -7.11
N GLN A 28 -29.08 0.42 -7.20
CA GLN A 28 -28.15 -0.55 -6.63
C GLN A 28 -26.83 -0.60 -7.41
N SER A 29 -26.89 -0.54 -8.73
CA SER A 29 -25.69 -0.54 -9.58
C SER A 29 -24.86 0.73 -9.37
N VAL A 30 -25.50 1.90 -9.24
CA VAL A 30 -24.83 3.18 -8.90
C VAL A 30 -24.19 3.09 -7.52
N ARG A 31 -24.88 2.51 -6.52
CA ARG A 31 -24.33 2.31 -5.19
C ARG A 31 -23.08 1.44 -5.25
N THR A 32 -23.14 0.27 -5.90
CA THR A 32 -21.99 -0.63 -6.08
C THR A 32 -20.82 0.08 -6.78
N TYR A 33 -21.11 0.89 -7.80
CA TYR A 33 -20.09 1.68 -8.50
C TYR A 33 -19.37 2.65 -7.56
N ILE A 34 -20.13 3.39 -6.74
CA ILE A 34 -19.58 4.39 -5.81
C ILE A 34 -18.84 3.69 -4.65
N ASP A 35 -19.42 2.65 -4.06
CA ASP A 35 -18.84 1.90 -2.93
C ASP A 35 -17.48 1.26 -3.31
N ALA A 36 -17.33 0.86 -4.58
CA ALA A 36 -16.06 0.33 -5.11
C ALA A 36 -14.98 1.42 -5.34
N ARG A 37 -15.31 2.70 -5.16
CA ARG A 37 -14.41 3.83 -5.41
C ARG A 37 -14.34 4.77 -4.19
N PRO A 38 -13.48 4.47 -3.21
CA PRO A 38 -13.39 5.24 -1.95
C PRO A 38 -13.28 6.76 -2.15
N VAL A 39 -12.46 7.19 -3.11
CA VAL A 39 -12.28 8.63 -3.42
C VAL A 39 -13.59 9.31 -3.83
N VAL A 40 -14.41 8.63 -4.66
CA VAL A 40 -15.72 9.16 -5.10
C VAL A 40 -16.69 9.18 -3.92
N ARG A 41 -16.71 8.11 -3.13
CA ARG A 41 -17.55 7.99 -1.93
C ARG A 41 -17.24 9.11 -0.93
N ASP A 42 -15.96 9.33 -0.65
CA ASP A 42 -15.51 10.31 0.33
C ASP A 42 -15.77 11.74 -0.15
N ALA A 43 -15.55 12.04 -1.43
CA ALA A 43 -15.88 13.32 -2.04
C ALA A 43 -17.40 13.61 -2.04
N LEU A 44 -18.24 12.57 -2.23
CA LEU A 44 -19.70 12.69 -2.10
C LEU A 44 -20.10 12.98 -0.65
N ALA A 45 -19.46 12.31 0.33
CA ALA A 45 -19.69 12.57 1.75
C ALA A 45 -19.35 14.02 2.15
N MET A 46 -18.30 14.57 1.55
CA MET A 46 -17.87 15.96 1.74
C MET A 46 -18.73 17.00 0.97
N GLY A 47 -19.63 16.55 0.08
CA GLY A 47 -20.48 17.43 -0.72
C GLY A 47 -19.75 18.20 -1.83
N ILE A 48 -18.55 17.77 -2.24
CA ILE A 48 -17.69 18.47 -3.21
C ILE A 48 -17.74 17.87 -4.63
N VAL A 49 -18.68 16.96 -4.88
CA VAL A 49 -18.81 16.29 -6.19
C VAL A 49 -19.79 17.02 -7.10
N ASN A 50 -19.38 17.27 -8.34
CA ASN A 50 -20.32 17.62 -9.40
C ASN A 50 -21.09 16.36 -9.82
N LEU A 51 -22.32 16.25 -9.35
CA LEU A 51 -23.17 15.07 -9.58
C LEU A 51 -23.47 14.82 -11.06
N SER A 52 -23.62 15.87 -11.88
CA SER A 52 -23.84 15.72 -13.32
C SER A 52 -22.61 15.14 -14.03
N ALA A 53 -21.42 15.59 -13.64
CA ALA A 53 -20.17 15.02 -14.17
C ALA A 53 -19.99 13.55 -13.74
N LEU A 54 -20.28 13.24 -12.48
CA LEU A 54 -20.25 11.85 -11.98
C LEU A 54 -21.26 10.97 -12.72
N THR A 55 -22.46 11.47 -12.96
CA THR A 55 -23.50 10.77 -13.71
C THR A 55 -23.04 10.39 -15.11
N ARG A 56 -22.48 11.34 -15.85
CA ARG A 56 -21.93 11.06 -17.20
C ARG A 56 -20.85 10.01 -17.13
N ARG A 57 -19.91 10.15 -16.21
CA ARG A 57 -18.81 9.19 -16.04
C ARG A 57 -19.32 7.77 -15.73
N ILE A 58 -20.29 7.61 -14.84
CA ILE A 58 -20.89 6.31 -14.53
C ILE A 58 -21.51 5.70 -15.78
N ARG A 59 -22.26 6.50 -16.55
CA ARG A 59 -22.90 6.01 -17.79
C ARG A 59 -21.88 5.62 -18.86
N ASP A 60 -20.86 6.42 -19.04
CA ASP A 60 -19.80 6.16 -20.03
C ASP A 60 -19.03 4.87 -19.71
N GLU A 61 -18.78 4.62 -18.41
CA GLU A 61 -18.06 3.41 -17.97
C GLU A 61 -18.96 2.16 -17.90
N THR A 62 -20.25 2.31 -17.62
CA THR A 62 -21.12 1.17 -17.29
C THR A 62 -22.27 0.94 -18.25
N GLY A 63 -22.66 1.94 -19.03
CA GLY A 63 -23.87 1.88 -19.87
C GLY A 63 -25.18 1.89 -19.09
N LEU A 64 -25.17 2.21 -17.80
CA LEU A 64 -26.35 2.14 -16.91
C LEU A 64 -27.39 3.20 -17.25
N GLY A 65 -28.63 2.75 -17.44
CA GLY A 65 -29.87 3.53 -17.39
C GLY A 65 -29.88 4.87 -18.13
N THR A 66 -30.90 5.68 -17.85
CA THR A 66 -30.97 7.07 -18.35
C THR A 66 -30.15 7.99 -17.47
N GLU A 67 -29.72 9.13 -18.01
CA GLU A 67 -28.96 10.15 -17.25
C GLU A 67 -29.72 10.61 -16.00
N GLU A 68 -31.01 10.81 -16.15
CA GLU A 68 -31.88 11.22 -15.04
C GLU A 68 -31.94 10.15 -13.94
N ALA A 69 -32.11 8.88 -14.30
CA ALA A 69 -32.16 7.78 -13.31
C ALA A 69 -30.85 7.63 -12.53
N VAL A 70 -29.69 7.76 -13.22
CA VAL A 70 -28.38 7.70 -12.58
C VAL A 70 -28.14 8.94 -11.71
N LEU A 71 -28.53 10.13 -12.17
CA LEU A 71 -28.43 11.37 -11.40
C LEU A 71 -29.24 11.30 -10.09
N VAL A 72 -30.49 10.81 -10.17
CA VAL A 72 -31.33 10.62 -8.98
C VAL A 72 -30.72 9.60 -8.04
N ALA A 73 -30.13 8.53 -8.56
CA ALA A 73 -29.44 7.53 -7.74
C ALA A 73 -28.20 8.12 -7.04
N CYS A 74 -27.41 8.93 -7.74
CA CYS A 74 -26.28 9.66 -7.14
C CYS A 74 -26.73 10.63 -6.03
N ARG A 75 -27.80 11.37 -6.24
CA ARG A 75 -28.38 12.29 -5.23
C ARG A 75 -28.88 11.57 -3.98
N ARG A 76 -29.41 10.36 -4.15
CA ARG A 76 -29.93 9.54 -3.05
C ARG A 76 -28.87 8.68 -2.38
N TYR A 77 -27.65 8.67 -2.92
CA TYR A 77 -26.57 7.92 -2.33
C TYR A 77 -26.20 8.53 -0.97
N THR A 78 -26.33 7.69 0.07
CA THR A 78 -25.85 8.04 1.40
C THR A 78 -24.72 7.07 1.74
N PRO A 79 -23.50 7.54 1.97
CA PRO A 79 -22.39 6.69 2.39
C PRO A 79 -22.72 5.99 3.71
N LYS A 80 -22.60 4.67 3.77
CA LYS A 80 -22.90 3.90 4.99
C LYS A 80 -21.97 4.23 6.17
N ASN A 81 -20.81 4.82 5.90
CA ASN A 81 -19.78 5.18 6.89
C ASN A 81 -19.16 6.54 6.55
N ALA A 82 -19.98 7.56 6.29
CA ALA A 82 -19.51 8.94 6.19
C ALA A 82 -19.18 9.46 7.61
N ASN A 83 -18.16 8.87 8.24
CA ASN A 83 -17.72 9.33 9.53
C ASN A 83 -16.79 10.53 9.37
N ALA A 84 -17.29 11.72 9.65
CA ALA A 84 -16.45 12.87 9.97
C ALA A 84 -15.48 12.51 11.12
N ASP A 85 -15.86 11.60 12.01
CA ASP A 85 -15.02 11.00 13.06
C ASP A 85 -13.80 10.24 12.56
N TYR A 86 -13.85 9.62 11.39
CA TYR A 86 -12.75 8.86 10.82
C TYR A 86 -11.50 9.72 10.57
N GLN A 87 -11.66 10.87 9.91
CA GLN A 87 -10.53 11.79 9.66
C GLN A 87 -10.01 12.43 10.95
N ALA A 88 -10.91 12.76 11.87
CA ALA A 88 -10.55 13.28 13.18
C ALA A 88 -9.79 12.23 14.02
N GLY A 89 -10.17 10.96 13.93
CA GLY A 89 -9.46 9.84 14.57
C GLY A 89 -8.04 9.68 14.04
N ILE A 90 -7.87 9.67 12.70
CA ILE A 90 -6.55 9.61 12.06
C ILE A 90 -5.67 10.77 12.51
N ARG A 91 -6.20 12.00 12.49
CA ARG A 91 -5.44 13.18 12.91
C ARG A 91 -4.97 13.06 14.36
N LYS A 92 -5.83 12.66 15.30
CA LYS A 92 -5.46 12.44 16.71
C LYS A 92 -4.35 11.40 16.89
N VAL A 93 -4.31 10.37 16.06
CA VAL A 93 -3.24 9.37 16.07
C VAL A 93 -1.94 9.99 15.56
N LEU A 94 -1.98 10.67 14.41
CA LEU A 94 -0.81 11.26 13.77
C LEU A 94 -0.18 12.37 14.62
N ASP A 95 -0.98 13.23 15.27
CA ASP A 95 -0.51 14.28 16.18
C ASP A 95 0.33 13.75 17.35
N LYS A 96 0.13 12.49 17.73
CA LYS A 96 0.86 11.81 18.81
C LYS A 96 1.93 10.85 18.30
N SER A 97 2.06 10.73 16.98
CA SER A 97 3.02 9.84 16.35
C SER A 97 4.40 10.50 16.23
N LYS A 98 5.42 9.67 16.02
CA LYS A 98 6.79 10.11 15.78
C LYS A 98 7.28 9.47 14.49
N LEU A 99 7.98 10.25 13.68
CA LEU A 99 8.68 9.75 12.49
C LEU A 99 10.13 9.45 12.84
N GLU A 100 10.52 8.20 12.65
CA GLU A 100 11.90 7.74 12.74
C GLU A 100 12.39 7.40 11.32
N VAL A 101 13.61 7.83 10.99
CA VAL A 101 14.21 7.60 9.68
C VAL A 101 15.50 6.82 9.86
N ARG A 102 15.67 5.79 9.06
CA ARG A 102 16.91 5.00 9.02
C ARG A 102 17.35 4.84 7.59
N THR A 103 18.57 5.25 7.31
CA THR A 103 19.23 5.12 6.01
C THR A 103 20.11 3.87 5.97
N ARG A 104 20.68 3.56 4.80
CA ARG A 104 21.53 2.39 4.59
C ARG A 104 20.81 1.08 4.91
N VAL A 105 19.56 1.02 4.54
CA VAL A 105 18.73 -0.17 4.65
C VAL A 105 18.86 -1.01 3.39
N ALA A 106 18.84 -2.32 3.58
CA ALA A 106 18.82 -3.28 2.49
C ALA A 106 17.75 -4.34 2.70
N THR A 107 17.33 -4.97 1.61
CA THR A 107 16.46 -6.13 1.65
C THR A 107 17.12 -7.33 1.00
N LEU A 108 16.90 -8.50 1.59
CA LEU A 108 17.31 -9.80 1.07
C LEU A 108 16.09 -10.69 0.98
N THR A 109 15.70 -11.05 -0.24
CA THR A 109 14.56 -11.94 -0.49
C THR A 109 15.05 -13.33 -0.81
N LEU A 110 14.51 -14.33 -0.12
CA LEU A 110 14.94 -15.72 -0.15
C LEU A 110 13.82 -16.66 -0.60
N GLN A 111 14.19 -17.76 -1.24
CA GLN A 111 13.30 -18.89 -1.49
C GLN A 111 12.96 -19.60 -0.16
N PRO A 112 11.66 -19.78 0.19
CA PRO A 112 11.30 -20.52 1.39
C PRO A 112 11.58 -22.02 1.21
N SER A 113 12.33 -22.60 2.16
CA SER A 113 12.61 -24.03 2.24
C SER A 113 12.95 -24.37 3.69
N SER A 114 12.85 -25.66 4.07
CA SER A 114 13.26 -26.10 5.41
C SER A 114 14.72 -25.74 5.71
N ARG A 115 15.59 -25.77 4.68
CA ARG A 115 16.99 -25.36 4.79
C ARG A 115 17.12 -23.86 5.05
N THR A 116 16.36 -23.04 4.33
CA THR A 116 16.36 -21.59 4.50
C THR A 116 15.90 -21.20 5.92
N PHE A 117 14.86 -21.85 6.44
CA PHE A 117 14.38 -21.60 7.81
C PHE A 117 15.43 -21.96 8.87
N ALA A 118 16.07 -23.14 8.75
CA ALA A 118 17.11 -23.54 9.70
C ALA A 118 18.33 -22.60 9.70
N ARG A 119 18.73 -22.10 8.51
CA ARG A 119 19.79 -21.10 8.36
C ARG A 119 19.38 -19.74 8.91
N LEU A 120 18.13 -19.33 8.67
CA LEU A 120 17.57 -18.07 9.17
C LEU A 120 17.57 -18.07 10.70
N GLU A 121 17.09 -19.12 11.34
CA GLU A 121 17.13 -19.27 12.80
C GLU A 121 18.56 -19.12 13.35
N LYS A 122 19.53 -19.80 12.74
CA LYS A 122 20.94 -19.69 13.12
C LYS A 122 21.45 -18.26 12.95
N THR A 123 21.09 -17.59 11.85
CA THR A 123 21.50 -16.21 11.56
C THR A 123 20.91 -15.25 12.59
N MET A 124 19.62 -15.38 12.88
CA MET A 124 18.95 -14.53 13.87
C MET A 124 19.54 -14.69 15.26
N ASN A 125 19.87 -15.91 15.66
CA ASN A 125 20.54 -16.18 16.95
C ASN A 125 21.94 -15.56 17.02
N ALA A 126 22.71 -15.57 15.93
CA ALA A 126 24.04 -14.96 15.85
C ALA A 126 23.98 -13.43 15.90
N LEU A 127 22.88 -12.83 15.46
CA LEU A 127 22.68 -11.37 15.42
C LEU A 127 21.95 -10.84 16.66
N GLN A 128 21.55 -11.68 17.60
CA GLN A 128 20.92 -11.26 18.85
C GLN A 128 21.81 -10.25 19.61
N GLY A 129 21.16 -9.19 20.13
CA GLY A 129 21.88 -8.13 20.90
C GLY A 129 22.57 -7.08 20.04
N ARG A 130 22.51 -7.16 18.71
CA ARG A 130 22.96 -6.08 17.84
C ARG A 130 21.96 -4.93 17.81
N SER A 131 22.46 -3.70 17.67
CA SER A 131 21.66 -2.47 17.73
C SER A 131 20.78 -2.24 16.51
N HIS A 132 20.93 -3.05 15.45
CA HIS A 132 20.20 -2.86 14.20
C HIS A 132 18.91 -3.68 14.21
N PRO A 133 17.74 -3.06 14.03
CA PRO A 133 16.50 -3.80 13.87
C PRO A 133 16.55 -4.63 12.59
N ILE A 134 16.04 -5.85 12.69
CA ILE A 134 15.90 -6.78 11.58
C ILE A 134 14.43 -7.15 11.51
N HIS A 135 13.82 -6.95 10.32
CA HIS A 135 12.47 -7.41 10.08
C HIS A 135 12.52 -8.65 9.19
N VAL A 136 11.75 -9.66 9.54
CA VAL A 136 11.60 -10.89 8.75
C VAL A 136 10.14 -11.00 8.35
N LEU A 137 9.88 -10.96 7.06
CA LEU A 137 8.56 -11.08 6.45
C LEU A 137 8.48 -12.42 5.75
N HIS A 138 7.54 -13.25 6.15
CA HIS A 138 7.31 -14.54 5.52
C HIS A 138 6.00 -14.51 4.74
N GLY A 139 6.12 -14.49 3.42
CA GLY A 139 5.01 -14.66 2.48
C GLY A 139 4.87 -16.11 2.02
N SER A 140 3.90 -16.37 1.16
CA SER A 140 3.66 -17.71 0.60
C SER A 140 4.78 -18.19 -0.32
N GLU A 141 5.47 -17.29 -1.01
CA GLU A 141 6.46 -17.62 -2.04
C GLU A 141 7.86 -17.09 -1.74
N SER A 142 8.03 -16.30 -0.69
CA SER A 142 9.31 -15.69 -0.34
C SER A 142 9.42 -15.36 1.13
N ILE A 143 10.67 -15.25 1.60
CA ILE A 143 11.02 -14.65 2.88
C ILE A 143 11.83 -13.39 2.58
N THR A 144 11.35 -12.22 2.99
CA THR A 144 12.09 -10.97 2.87
C THR A 144 12.67 -10.58 4.21
N ILE A 145 13.97 -10.31 4.25
CA ILE A 145 14.67 -9.79 5.42
C ILE A 145 15.02 -8.32 5.13
N ILE A 146 14.64 -7.42 6.04
CA ILE A 146 14.98 -6.00 5.99
C ILE A 146 16.02 -5.77 7.07
N THR A 147 17.16 -5.18 6.74
CA THR A 147 18.29 -5.02 7.66
C THR A 147 19.18 -3.84 7.26
N ASP A 148 20.18 -3.54 8.07
CA ASP A 148 21.25 -2.60 7.71
C ASP A 148 22.16 -3.20 6.64
N GLU A 149 22.62 -2.39 5.68
CA GLU A 149 23.51 -2.83 4.60
C GLU A 149 24.80 -3.49 5.08
N SER A 150 25.32 -3.04 6.24
CA SER A 150 26.55 -3.59 6.81
C SER A 150 26.44 -5.06 7.22
N LEU A 151 25.21 -5.53 7.48
CA LEU A 151 24.94 -6.91 7.90
C LEU A 151 24.75 -7.89 6.73
N LEU A 152 24.55 -7.37 5.50
CA LEU A 152 24.24 -8.22 4.34
C LEU A 152 25.30 -9.27 4.06
N ALA A 153 26.58 -8.90 4.11
CA ALA A 153 27.67 -9.84 3.82
C ALA A 153 27.70 -10.99 4.82
N GLU A 154 27.56 -10.69 6.11
CA GLU A 154 27.50 -11.68 7.19
C GLU A 154 26.28 -12.58 7.07
N MET A 155 25.12 -11.99 6.79
CA MET A 155 23.86 -12.73 6.60
C MET A 155 23.95 -13.69 5.39
N LYS A 156 24.46 -13.22 4.26
CA LYS A 156 24.64 -14.05 3.06
C LYS A 156 25.62 -15.19 3.27
N ALA A 157 26.68 -14.97 4.04
CA ALA A 157 27.63 -16.04 4.39
C ALA A 157 26.97 -17.17 5.18
N THR A 158 25.98 -16.85 6.03
CA THR A 158 25.27 -17.84 6.85
C THR A 158 24.07 -18.46 6.11
N LEU A 159 23.28 -17.62 5.41
CA LEU A 159 22.09 -18.05 4.68
C LEU A 159 22.42 -18.82 3.41
N GLY A 160 23.58 -18.55 2.79
CA GLY A 160 23.98 -19.09 1.48
C GLY A 160 23.37 -18.26 0.33
N ASN A 161 24.07 -18.27 -0.79
CA ASN A 161 23.63 -17.51 -1.98
C ASN A 161 22.60 -18.26 -2.83
N ASP A 162 22.52 -19.59 -2.71
CA ASP A 162 21.70 -20.44 -3.57
C ASP A 162 20.20 -20.17 -3.43
N ASP A 163 19.76 -19.72 -2.24
CA ASP A 163 18.36 -19.47 -1.93
C ASP A 163 18.00 -17.97 -2.10
N VAL A 164 18.93 -17.11 -2.55
CA VAL A 164 18.70 -15.67 -2.74
C VAL A 164 17.97 -15.42 -4.05
N LEU A 165 16.77 -14.85 -3.97
CA LEU A 165 15.96 -14.45 -5.12
C LEU A 165 16.26 -13.01 -5.54
N LYS A 166 16.42 -12.09 -4.56
CA LYS A 166 16.64 -10.68 -4.81
C LYS A 166 17.41 -10.04 -3.65
N GLU A 167 18.26 -9.09 -4.00
CA GLU A 167 18.95 -8.19 -3.06
C GLU A 167 18.72 -6.75 -3.53
N SER A 168 18.35 -5.85 -2.61
CA SER A 168 18.24 -4.43 -2.88
C SER A 168 18.98 -3.65 -1.80
N LYS A 169 19.66 -2.58 -2.20
CA LYS A 169 20.44 -1.66 -1.35
C LYS A 169 20.06 -0.22 -1.66
N GLY A 170 20.61 0.74 -0.92
CA GLY A 170 20.28 2.15 -1.11
C GLY A 170 18.84 2.43 -0.73
N LEU A 171 18.35 1.76 0.31
CA LEU A 171 17.00 1.90 0.80
C LEU A 171 16.96 2.70 2.10
N VAL A 172 15.78 3.22 2.38
CA VAL A 172 15.45 3.96 3.59
C VAL A 172 14.23 3.35 4.25
N GLU A 173 14.28 3.24 5.56
CA GLU A 173 13.15 2.91 6.40
C GLU A 173 12.58 4.18 7.02
N LEU A 174 11.29 4.37 6.85
CA LEU A 174 10.49 5.38 7.49
C LEU A 174 9.54 4.69 8.45
N ASN A 175 9.74 4.82 9.75
CA ASN A 175 8.88 4.25 10.76
C ASN A 175 8.02 5.34 11.41
N ILE A 176 6.72 5.22 11.29
CA ILE A 176 5.76 6.06 12.00
C ILE A 176 5.31 5.29 13.23
N ARG A 177 5.93 5.65 14.36
CA ARG A 177 5.59 5.09 15.66
C ARG A 177 4.41 5.84 16.25
N SER A 178 3.28 5.17 16.31
CA SER A 178 1.99 5.70 16.72
C SER A 178 1.66 5.34 18.18
N PRO A 179 0.68 6.03 18.82
CA PRO A 179 0.13 5.57 20.08
C PRO A 179 -0.65 4.26 19.91
N GLU A 180 -0.88 3.53 21.00
CA GLU A 180 -1.58 2.23 21.00
C GLU A 180 -2.96 2.29 20.36
N SER A 181 -3.64 3.43 20.52
CA SER A 181 -4.95 3.66 19.90
C SER A 181 -4.96 3.58 18.37
N VAL A 182 -3.82 3.43 17.69
CA VAL A 182 -3.76 3.24 16.24
C VAL A 182 -4.47 1.97 15.80
N GLU A 183 -4.50 0.93 16.63
CA GLU A 183 -5.17 -0.33 16.33
C GLU A 183 -6.70 -0.18 16.25
N ASP A 184 -7.27 0.79 16.99
CA ASP A 184 -8.70 1.07 17.02
C ASP A 184 -9.18 2.06 15.96
N VAL A 185 -8.24 2.71 15.24
CA VAL A 185 -8.56 3.76 14.26
C VAL A 185 -8.37 3.22 12.84
N PRO A 186 -9.46 2.87 12.14
CA PRO A 186 -9.37 2.35 10.78
C PRO A 186 -8.81 3.41 9.84
N GLY A 187 -7.96 2.97 8.88
CA GLY A 187 -7.50 3.77 7.76
C GLY A 187 -6.25 4.60 7.96
N VAL A 188 -5.60 4.57 9.12
CA VAL A 188 -4.32 5.27 9.33
C VAL A 188 -3.29 4.85 8.28
N LEU A 189 -3.07 3.53 8.11
CA LEU A 189 -2.15 3.01 7.10
C LEU A 189 -2.56 3.41 5.68
N ALA A 190 -3.86 3.31 5.35
CA ALA A 190 -4.38 3.69 4.03
C ALA A 190 -4.16 5.19 3.74
N PHE A 191 -4.36 6.04 4.74
CA PHE A 191 -4.13 7.49 4.64
C PHE A 191 -2.66 7.80 4.37
N LEU A 192 -1.74 7.21 5.15
CA LEU A 192 -0.30 7.37 4.97
C LEU A 192 0.14 6.90 3.59
N ALA A 193 -0.25 5.68 3.21
CA ALA A 193 0.09 5.10 1.91
C ALA A 193 -0.45 5.93 0.74
N SER A 194 -1.71 6.37 0.80
CA SER A 194 -2.32 7.21 -0.24
C SER A 194 -1.64 8.57 -0.38
N THR A 195 -1.23 9.16 0.74
CA THR A 195 -0.53 10.46 0.73
C THR A 195 0.83 10.35 0.08
N MET A 196 1.59 9.30 0.35
CA MET A 196 2.88 9.04 -0.30
C MET A 196 2.72 8.68 -1.78
N ALA A 197 1.77 7.81 -2.11
CA ALA A 197 1.46 7.45 -3.49
C ALA A 197 1.02 8.66 -4.33
N GLY A 198 0.28 9.60 -3.74
CA GLY A 198 -0.09 10.87 -4.39
C GLY A 198 1.09 11.77 -4.74
N ARG A 199 2.29 11.48 -4.21
CA ARG A 199 3.56 12.13 -4.54
C ARG A 199 4.46 11.27 -5.44
N GLY A 200 3.94 10.15 -5.92
CA GLY A 200 4.69 9.23 -6.78
C GLY A 200 5.70 8.34 -6.04
N ILE A 201 5.69 8.36 -4.70
CA ILE A 201 6.60 7.54 -3.89
C ILE A 201 6.09 6.11 -3.87
N ASN A 202 6.96 5.18 -4.29
CA ASN A 202 6.68 3.76 -4.27
C ASN A 202 7.24 3.10 -3.00
N PHE A 203 6.60 2.00 -2.58
CA PHE A 203 7.06 1.19 -1.46
C PHE A 203 7.63 -0.13 -1.98
N LEU A 204 8.80 -0.50 -1.52
CA LEU A 204 9.36 -1.83 -1.74
C LEU A 204 8.74 -2.84 -0.77
N GLU A 205 8.62 -2.42 0.49
CA GLU A 205 8.01 -3.21 1.57
C GLU A 205 7.19 -2.31 2.49
N VAL A 206 6.13 -2.86 3.08
CA VAL A 206 5.32 -2.19 4.10
C VAL A 206 5.09 -3.16 5.24
N VAL A 207 5.41 -2.72 6.45
CA VAL A 207 5.17 -3.51 7.68
C VAL A 207 4.31 -2.69 8.62
N SER A 208 3.19 -3.26 9.04
CA SER A 208 2.38 -2.70 10.11
C SER A 208 2.38 -3.67 11.27
N CYS A 209 2.98 -3.28 12.38
CA CYS A 209 3.18 -4.12 13.54
C CYS A 209 2.93 -3.34 14.82
N TYR A 210 1.85 -3.64 15.53
CA TYR A 210 1.43 -2.97 16.76
C TYR A 210 1.37 -1.44 16.58
N LYS A 211 2.37 -0.70 17.09
CA LYS A 211 2.45 0.77 17.01
C LYS A 211 3.26 1.30 15.82
N ASP A 212 3.96 0.41 15.13
CA ASP A 212 4.88 0.78 14.07
C ASP A 212 4.23 0.60 12.69
N ASN A 213 4.26 1.65 11.88
CA ASN A 213 3.96 1.60 10.46
C ASN A 213 5.24 1.93 9.70
N ILE A 214 5.85 0.91 9.13
CA ILE A 214 7.18 0.95 8.53
C ILE A 214 7.03 0.90 7.01
N PHE A 215 7.67 1.85 6.32
CA PHE A 215 7.73 1.92 4.86
C PHE A 215 9.17 1.84 4.42
N ILE A 216 9.49 0.92 3.52
CA ILE A 216 10.80 0.82 2.88
C ILE A 216 10.67 1.43 1.48
N ILE A 217 11.48 2.44 1.21
CA ILE A 217 11.49 3.21 -0.03
C ILE A 217 12.90 3.31 -0.59
N GLU A 218 13.01 3.73 -1.84
CA GLU A 218 14.30 4.11 -2.44
C GLU A 218 14.86 5.36 -1.75
N GLU A 219 16.20 5.44 -1.60
CA GLU A 219 16.86 6.59 -0.97
C GLU A 219 16.59 7.89 -1.73
N ALA A 220 16.40 7.82 -3.04
CA ALA A 220 16.07 8.97 -3.87
C ALA A 220 14.77 9.69 -3.45
N ASP A 221 13.83 8.96 -2.87
CA ASP A 221 12.53 9.47 -2.44
C ASP A 221 12.54 10.00 -1.00
N LEU A 222 13.64 9.81 -0.26
CA LEU A 222 13.72 10.13 1.18
C LEU A 222 13.27 11.54 1.51
N PHE A 223 13.78 12.54 0.82
CA PHE A 223 13.52 13.94 1.16
C PHE A 223 12.04 14.29 0.99
N GLN A 224 11.45 13.85 -0.12
CA GLN A 224 10.03 14.09 -0.41
C GLN A 224 9.12 13.33 0.57
N ALA A 225 9.43 12.07 0.86
CA ALA A 225 8.70 11.25 1.81
C ALA A 225 8.75 11.86 3.22
N PHE A 226 9.94 12.29 3.66
CA PHE A 226 10.12 12.93 4.96
C PHE A 226 9.29 14.22 5.08
N GLN A 227 9.34 15.09 4.07
CA GLN A 227 8.54 16.33 4.09
C GLN A 227 7.04 16.04 4.23
N VAL A 228 6.54 15.09 3.46
CA VAL A 228 5.12 14.71 3.46
C VAL A 228 4.71 14.17 4.83
N LEU A 229 5.43 13.17 5.34
CA LEU A 229 5.08 12.50 6.59
C LEU A 229 5.25 13.41 7.81
N ASN A 230 6.34 14.19 7.84
CA ASN A 230 6.58 15.15 8.94
C ASN A 230 5.52 16.27 8.96
N GLY A 231 5.02 16.67 7.78
CA GLY A 231 3.90 17.61 7.68
C GLY A 231 2.59 17.05 8.25
N LEU A 232 2.34 15.75 8.09
CA LEU A 232 1.15 15.08 8.64
C LEU A 232 1.20 14.90 10.17
N ILE A 233 2.40 14.70 10.72
CA ILE A 233 2.60 14.44 12.17
C ILE A 233 2.60 15.74 12.97
N ARG A 234 2.89 16.89 12.36
CA ARG A 234 3.00 18.19 13.02
C ARG A 234 1.87 19.15 12.70
N ALA A 235 0.91 18.75 11.86
CA ALA A 235 -0.24 19.56 11.46
C ALA A 235 -1.37 19.49 12.48
#